data_13d0e87bdd7dbbf4564bd8c6d0387292
#
_entry.id   13d0e87bdd7dbbf4564bd8c6d0387292
#
_cell.length_a   1.000
_cell.length_b   1.000
_cell.length_c   1.000
_cell.angle_alpha   90.00
_cell.angle_beta   90.00
_cell.angle_gamma   90.00
#
_symmetry.space_group_name_H-M   'P 1'
#
loop_
_entity.id
_entity.type
_entity.pdbx_description
1 polymer ?
#
loop_
_entity_poly.entity_id
_entity_poly.type
_entity_poly.pdbx_seq_one_letter_code
_entity_poly.pdbx_strand_id
1 'polypeptide(L)'
;MSVRRWGWLSAVALLGTVAGCTPGEQAPPTAAPTTQTTSAEESTTESAAPSITRNVPPEQRKRLADLPVDQLCGLVDQDELSVLAFPVESGASREVGFDPPVRGCTFQARSGARSVVIGAQPEGFAKLGRDEVDLGTVRGTRTMHANDCTVFAGVAGATLHVAVTASDVGADQCEKAQHIAQYVLAAVVV
;
A
#
# COMPACT_ATOMS: atom_id res chain seq x y z
N MET A 1 37.50 -25.02 8.46
CA MET A 1 37.54 -26.40 7.93
C MET A 1 36.12 -26.82 7.58
N SER A 2 35.94 -27.25 6.39
CA SER A 2 34.89 -27.99 5.71
C SER A 2 33.86 -27.16 4.92
N VAL A 3 34.18 -27.01 3.67
CA VAL A 3 33.36 -26.54 2.55
C VAL A 3 32.47 -27.68 2.10
N ARG A 4 31.16 -27.46 1.97
CA ARG A 4 30.30 -28.35 1.18
C ARG A 4 29.59 -27.54 0.07
N ARG A 5 30.12 -27.72 -1.13
CA ARG A 5 29.49 -27.38 -2.41
C ARG A 5 28.39 -28.40 -2.70
N TRP A 6 27.22 -27.96 -3.02
CA TRP A 6 26.23 -28.76 -3.76
C TRP A 6 25.74 -27.93 -4.93
N GLY A 7 26.18 -28.36 -6.11
CA GLY A 7 25.61 -27.93 -7.38
C GLY A 7 24.44 -28.82 -7.74
N TRP A 8 23.40 -28.24 -8.27
CA TRP A 8 22.38 -28.96 -9.03
C TRP A 8 22.07 -28.16 -10.30
N LEU A 9 22.52 -28.74 -11.39
CA LEU A 9 22.11 -28.42 -12.76
C LEU A 9 20.79 -29.18 -13.02
N SER A 10 19.79 -28.51 -13.53
CA SER A 10 18.71 -29.17 -14.27
C SER A 10 18.20 -28.21 -15.34
N ALA A 11 18.60 -28.47 -16.56
CA ALA A 11 18.05 -27.92 -17.80
C ALA A 11 16.80 -28.72 -18.18
N VAL A 12 15.69 -28.04 -18.47
CA VAL A 12 14.58 -28.63 -19.24
C VAL A 12 14.15 -27.61 -20.28
N ALA A 13 14.42 -27.94 -21.53
CA ALA A 13 13.89 -27.30 -22.72
C ALA A 13 12.58 -27.99 -23.09
N LEU A 14 11.53 -27.24 -23.38
CA LEU A 14 10.34 -27.73 -24.08
C LEU A 14 9.87 -26.68 -25.09
N LEU A 15 10.10 -27.02 -26.35
CA LEU A 15 9.50 -26.39 -27.54
C LEU A 15 8.02 -26.80 -27.64
N GLY A 16 7.16 -25.84 -27.97
CA GLY A 16 5.78 -26.10 -28.31
C GLY A 16 5.26 -25.03 -29.27
N THR A 17 5.39 -25.28 -30.58
CA THR A 17 4.77 -24.56 -31.69
C THR A 17 3.35 -25.04 -31.90
N VAL A 18 2.34 -24.14 -31.96
CA VAL A 18 1.09 -24.38 -32.71
C VAL A 18 0.65 -23.12 -33.40
N ALA A 19 0.71 -23.17 -34.72
CA ALA A 19 0.09 -22.23 -35.65
C ALA A 19 -1.38 -22.62 -35.88
N GLY A 20 -2.27 -21.65 -36.01
CA GLY A 20 -3.67 -21.87 -36.38
C GLY A 20 -4.28 -20.58 -36.92
N CYS A 21 -4.08 -20.33 -38.22
CA CYS A 21 -4.87 -19.34 -39.00
C CYS A 21 -6.11 -20.00 -39.55
N THR A 22 -7.27 -19.36 -39.41
CA THR A 22 -8.45 -19.61 -40.24
C THR A 22 -9.07 -18.28 -40.69
N PRO A 23 -9.18 -18.00 -42.00
CA PRO A 23 -9.98 -16.90 -42.50
C PRO A 23 -11.39 -17.40 -42.84
N GLY A 24 -12.38 -16.70 -42.38
CA GLY A 24 -13.81 -16.94 -42.63
C GLY A 24 -14.55 -15.64 -42.91
N GLU A 25 -14.73 -15.40 -44.15
CA GLU A 25 -15.96 -15.12 -44.92
C GLU A 25 -16.82 -13.92 -44.54
N GLN A 26 -16.76 -12.94 -45.46
CA GLN A 26 -17.67 -11.79 -45.57
C GLN A 26 -19.06 -12.22 -46.06
N ALA A 27 -20.11 -11.70 -45.43
CA ALA A 27 -21.45 -11.60 -46.00
C ALA A 27 -22.00 -10.18 -45.89
N PRO A 28 -22.82 -9.70 -46.81
CA PRO A 28 -23.09 -8.27 -47.04
C PRO A 28 -24.23 -7.70 -46.18
N PRO A 29 -24.44 -6.36 -46.20
CA PRO A 29 -25.28 -5.65 -45.25
C PRO A 29 -26.76 -5.69 -45.64
N THR A 30 -27.60 -5.98 -44.67
CA THR A 30 -29.06 -5.73 -44.72
C THR A 30 -29.40 -4.53 -43.87
N ALA A 31 -30.10 -3.59 -44.50
CA ALA A 31 -30.51 -2.31 -43.94
C ALA A 31 -31.65 -2.42 -42.91
N ALA A 32 -31.50 -1.64 -41.84
CA ALA A 32 -32.50 -0.93 -40.96
C ALA A 32 -33.67 -1.68 -40.35
N PRO A 33 -34.13 -1.33 -39.13
CA PRO A 33 -34.62 0.02 -38.82
C PRO A 33 -34.07 0.63 -37.52
N THR A 34 -34.04 1.94 -37.52
CA THR A 34 -33.74 2.85 -36.43
C THR A 34 -34.71 2.61 -35.26
N THR A 35 -34.21 2.05 -34.17
CA THR A 35 -34.86 2.12 -32.88
C THR A 35 -33.97 3.02 -31.98
N GLN A 36 -34.49 4.19 -31.66
CA GLN A 36 -33.92 5.07 -30.65
C GLN A 36 -33.97 4.32 -29.31
N THR A 37 -32.83 3.80 -28.90
CA THR A 37 -32.65 3.34 -27.54
C THR A 37 -32.14 4.53 -26.74
N THR A 38 -33.01 5.06 -25.89
CA THR A 38 -32.74 5.96 -24.81
C THR A 38 -31.52 5.42 -24.05
N SER A 39 -30.40 6.15 -24.15
CA SER A 39 -29.20 5.90 -23.35
C SER A 39 -29.57 6.18 -21.90
N ALA A 40 -29.83 5.13 -21.15
CA ALA A 40 -29.79 5.21 -19.70
C ALA A 40 -28.31 5.45 -19.35
N GLU A 41 -28.00 6.65 -18.88
CA GLU A 41 -26.78 6.95 -18.18
C GLU A 41 -26.71 6.02 -16.96
N GLU A 42 -25.98 4.94 -17.13
CA GLU A 42 -25.54 4.09 -16.03
C GLU A 42 -24.56 4.93 -15.22
N SER A 43 -25.10 5.68 -14.24
CA SER A 43 -24.32 6.26 -13.17
C SER A 43 -23.55 5.14 -12.50
N THR A 44 -22.33 4.94 -12.95
CA THR A 44 -21.33 4.17 -12.19
C THR A 44 -21.13 4.92 -10.89
N THR A 45 -21.86 4.51 -9.87
CA THR A 45 -21.61 4.94 -8.49
C THR A 45 -20.26 4.33 -8.13
N GLU A 46 -19.22 5.09 -8.43
CA GLU A 46 -17.89 4.88 -7.87
C GLU A 46 -18.09 4.88 -6.36
N SER A 47 -17.98 3.70 -5.77
CA SER A 47 -18.07 3.50 -4.33
C SER A 47 -16.86 4.22 -3.75
N ALA A 48 -17.05 5.49 -3.39
CA ALA A 48 -16.05 6.27 -2.68
C ALA A 48 -15.70 5.48 -1.41
N ALA A 49 -14.47 5.00 -1.34
CA ALA A 49 -13.93 4.38 -0.14
C ALA A 49 -14.17 5.34 1.04
N PRO A 50 -14.57 4.84 2.22
CA PRO A 50 -14.84 5.68 3.36
C PRO A 50 -13.57 6.46 3.70
N SER A 51 -13.56 7.77 3.39
CA SER A 51 -12.47 8.62 3.77
C SER A 51 -12.58 8.88 5.26
N ILE A 52 -11.75 8.24 6.06
CA ILE A 52 -11.62 8.56 7.49
C ILE A 52 -10.84 9.86 7.58
N THR A 53 -11.57 10.96 7.72
CA THR A 53 -10.97 12.28 7.86
C THR A 53 -10.66 12.51 9.34
N ARG A 54 -9.39 12.49 9.69
CA ARG A 54 -8.92 12.88 11.02
C ARG A 54 -8.63 14.38 11.03
N ASN A 55 -9.21 15.12 11.96
CA ASN A 55 -8.90 16.53 12.18
C ASN A 55 -8.18 16.68 13.52
N VAL A 56 -6.88 16.96 13.49
CA VAL A 56 -6.07 17.24 14.67
C VAL A 56 -5.63 18.70 14.64
N PRO A 57 -5.99 19.51 15.65
CA PRO A 57 -5.55 20.89 15.76
C PRO A 57 -4.03 21.01 15.68
N PRO A 58 -3.47 22.05 15.04
CA PRO A 58 -2.02 22.19 14.84
C PRO A 58 -1.18 22.05 16.12
N GLU A 59 -1.69 22.59 17.23
CA GLU A 59 -1.03 22.55 18.55
C GLU A 59 -0.99 21.17 19.21
N GLN A 60 -1.79 20.23 18.70
CA GLN A 60 -1.83 18.84 19.18
C GLN A 60 -1.01 17.90 18.29
N ARG A 61 -0.53 18.41 17.13
CA ARG A 61 0.28 17.60 16.21
C ARG A 61 1.65 17.33 16.80
N LYS A 62 2.12 16.12 16.63
CA LYS A 62 3.39 15.66 17.18
C LYS A 62 4.50 15.76 16.13
N ARG A 63 5.71 16.09 16.55
CA ARG A 63 6.89 15.97 15.66
C ARG A 63 7.33 14.52 15.64
N LEU A 64 7.24 13.88 14.48
CA LEU A 64 7.56 12.47 14.31
C LEU A 64 9.02 12.15 14.67
N ALA A 65 9.95 13.08 14.41
CA ALA A 65 11.36 12.95 14.74
C ALA A 65 11.61 12.78 16.26
N ASP A 66 10.78 13.42 17.08
CA ASP A 66 10.97 13.49 18.54
C ASP A 66 10.18 12.40 19.29
N LEU A 67 9.32 11.64 18.58
CA LEU A 67 8.52 10.61 19.23
C LEU A 67 9.39 9.40 19.63
N PRO A 68 9.37 8.99 20.88
CA PRO A 68 9.93 7.72 21.31
C PRO A 68 9.14 6.54 20.70
N VAL A 69 9.79 5.39 20.58
CA VAL A 69 9.26 4.21 19.88
C VAL A 69 7.92 3.74 20.45
N ASP A 70 7.77 3.78 21.75
CA ASP A 70 6.54 3.41 22.46
C ASP A 70 5.35 4.33 22.17
N GLN A 71 5.63 5.61 21.87
CA GLN A 71 4.59 6.58 21.51
C GLN A 71 4.15 6.52 20.05
N LEU A 72 4.92 5.87 19.18
CA LEU A 72 4.55 5.69 17.77
C LEU A 72 3.29 4.81 17.62
N CYS A 73 3.08 3.84 18.53
CA CYS A 73 1.85 3.05 18.56
C CYS A 73 0.60 3.89 18.86
N GLY A 74 0.75 4.98 19.59
CA GLY A 74 -0.35 5.91 19.90
C GLY A 74 -0.68 6.92 18.79
N LEU A 75 -0.03 6.84 17.64
CA LEU A 75 -0.39 7.69 16.48
C LEU A 75 -1.70 7.27 15.83
N VAL A 76 -2.09 6.01 15.99
CA VAL A 76 -3.30 5.42 15.42
C VAL A 76 -4.02 4.62 16.49
N ASP A 77 -5.33 4.79 16.57
CA ASP A 77 -6.18 3.93 17.36
C ASP A 77 -6.37 2.56 16.69
N GLN A 78 -6.47 1.50 17.49
CA GLN A 78 -6.60 0.12 16.99
C GLN A 78 -7.89 -0.08 16.20
N ASP A 79 -9.00 0.49 16.65
CA ASP A 79 -10.29 0.32 15.99
C ASP A 79 -10.32 1.08 14.66
N GLU A 80 -9.76 2.30 14.63
CA GLU A 80 -9.61 3.09 13.39
C GLU A 80 -8.70 2.39 12.39
N LEU A 81 -7.56 1.83 12.85
CA LEU A 81 -6.66 1.06 11.99
C LEU A 81 -7.35 -0.19 11.44
N SER A 82 -8.21 -0.82 12.24
CA SER A 82 -9.00 -1.99 11.82
C SER A 82 -9.99 -1.66 10.70
N VAL A 83 -10.49 -0.43 10.66
CA VAL A 83 -11.34 0.08 9.56
C VAL A 83 -10.51 0.43 8.33
N LEU A 84 -9.34 1.06 8.53
CA LEU A 84 -8.45 1.50 7.43
C LEU A 84 -7.77 0.33 6.70
N ALA A 85 -7.50 -0.77 7.40
CA ALA A 85 -6.76 -1.90 6.84
C ALA A 85 -7.50 -3.23 6.98
N PHE A 86 -7.48 -3.79 8.18
CA PHE A 86 -8.10 -5.07 8.56
C PHE A 86 -8.09 -5.19 10.10
N PRO A 87 -8.92 -6.04 10.71
CA PRO A 87 -8.91 -6.24 12.16
C PRO A 87 -7.53 -6.60 12.69
N VAL A 88 -6.98 -5.74 13.55
CA VAL A 88 -5.63 -5.88 14.11
C VAL A 88 -5.67 -6.13 15.61
N GLU A 89 -4.55 -6.66 16.15
CA GLU A 89 -4.25 -6.69 17.58
C GLU A 89 -3.59 -5.37 18.01
N SER A 90 -3.37 -5.20 19.31
CA SER A 90 -2.65 -4.05 19.86
C SER A 90 -1.24 -3.94 19.27
N GLY A 91 -0.82 -2.72 19.01
CA GLY A 91 0.49 -2.45 18.44
C GLY A 91 1.64 -2.80 19.40
N ALA A 92 2.72 -3.33 18.84
CA ALA A 92 3.97 -3.55 19.54
C ALA A 92 5.05 -2.64 18.94
N SER A 93 5.67 -1.82 19.81
CA SER A 93 6.77 -0.96 19.44
C SER A 93 8.03 -1.79 19.18
N ARG A 94 8.72 -1.52 18.09
CA ARG A 94 10.01 -2.16 17.76
C ARG A 94 10.80 -1.37 16.71
N GLU A 95 12.07 -1.71 16.60
CA GLU A 95 12.88 -1.34 15.44
C GLU A 95 12.80 -2.45 14.39
N VAL A 96 12.53 -2.07 13.15
CA VAL A 96 12.50 -2.98 12.01
C VAL A 96 13.80 -2.78 11.23
N GLY A 97 14.46 -3.90 10.91
CA GLY A 97 15.81 -3.91 10.33
C GLY A 97 15.89 -3.43 8.89
N PHE A 98 15.98 -2.13 8.72
CA PHE A 98 16.41 -1.47 7.50
C PHE A 98 17.72 -0.71 7.79
N ASP A 99 18.39 -0.22 6.77
CA ASP A 99 19.52 0.70 6.92
C ASP A 99 19.15 2.06 6.29
N PRO A 100 18.82 3.08 7.10
CA PRO A 100 18.72 3.10 8.56
C PRO A 100 17.50 2.35 9.09
N PRO A 101 17.51 1.91 10.36
CA PRO A 101 16.38 1.17 10.95
C PRO A 101 15.14 2.06 11.04
N VAL A 102 13.97 1.45 10.81
CA VAL A 102 12.68 2.08 11.05
C VAL A 102 12.32 1.87 12.52
N ARG A 103 12.23 2.95 13.28
CA ARG A 103 11.61 2.93 14.61
C ARG A 103 10.11 2.95 14.43
N GLY A 104 9.38 1.99 14.96
CA GLY A 104 7.96 1.95 14.64
C GLY A 104 7.11 1.10 15.56
N CYS A 105 5.84 1.06 15.21
CA CYS A 105 4.84 0.19 15.78
C CYS A 105 4.36 -0.80 14.74
N THR A 106 4.33 -2.07 15.10
CA THR A 106 3.78 -3.14 14.26
C THR A 106 2.46 -3.60 14.84
N PHE A 107 1.43 -3.60 14.01
CA PHE A 107 0.11 -4.15 14.32
C PHE A 107 -0.08 -5.43 13.51
N GLN A 108 -0.29 -6.55 14.20
CA GLN A 108 -0.55 -7.83 13.54
C GLN A 108 -2.06 -8.01 13.34
N ALA A 109 -2.45 -8.65 12.24
CA ALA A 109 -3.84 -9.03 12.06
C ALA A 109 -4.26 -10.08 13.08
N ARG A 110 -5.51 -10.04 13.52
CA ARG A 110 -6.10 -11.09 14.38
C ARG A 110 -6.15 -12.46 13.70
N SER A 111 -6.10 -12.49 12.38
CA SER A 111 -6.05 -13.71 11.59
C SER A 111 -5.17 -13.53 10.35
N GLY A 112 -4.41 -14.55 10.03
CA GLY A 112 -3.54 -14.59 8.85
C GLY A 112 -2.20 -13.85 9.04
N ALA A 113 -1.38 -13.93 8.01
CA ALA A 113 -0.05 -13.33 7.98
C ALA A 113 -0.09 -11.90 7.41
N ARG A 114 -0.88 -11.01 8.05
CA ARG A 114 -1.01 -9.61 7.65
C ARG A 114 -0.52 -8.72 8.76
N SER A 115 0.10 -7.60 8.39
CA SER A 115 0.56 -6.62 9.37
C SER A 115 0.56 -5.21 8.80
N VAL A 116 0.48 -4.24 9.71
CA VAL A 116 0.73 -2.83 9.43
C VAL A 116 1.93 -2.39 10.25
N VAL A 117 2.87 -1.69 9.62
CA VAL A 117 3.98 -1.02 10.29
C VAL A 117 3.80 0.48 10.10
N ILE A 118 3.81 1.23 11.20
CA ILE A 118 3.82 2.70 11.20
C ILE A 118 5.11 3.12 11.91
N GLY A 119 5.96 3.84 11.21
CA GLY A 119 7.28 4.14 11.74
C GLY A 119 7.87 5.46 11.28
N ALA A 120 9.02 5.77 11.86
CA ALA A 120 9.83 6.92 11.59
C ALA A 120 11.24 6.50 11.19
N GLN A 121 11.72 7.08 10.10
CA GLN A 121 13.11 7.04 9.68
C GLN A 121 13.71 8.45 9.76
N PRO A 122 15.05 8.61 9.72
CA PRO A 122 15.66 9.92 9.56
C PRO A 122 15.11 10.69 8.36
N GLU A 123 15.29 12.00 8.34
CA GLU A 123 14.95 12.84 7.20
C GLU A 123 15.73 12.40 5.93
N GLY A 124 15.10 12.57 4.74
CA GLY A 124 15.73 12.27 3.46
C GLY A 124 15.28 10.96 2.80
N PHE A 125 14.57 10.10 3.49
CA PHE A 125 14.11 8.82 2.97
C PHE A 125 12.73 8.85 2.27
N ALA A 126 12.10 10.01 2.15
CA ALA A 126 10.77 10.15 1.52
C ALA A 126 10.74 9.80 0.02
N LYS A 127 11.89 9.71 -0.63
CA LYS A 127 12.03 9.37 -2.06
C LYS A 127 12.41 7.91 -2.34
N LEU A 128 12.33 7.05 -1.34
CA LEU A 128 12.67 5.62 -1.51
C LEU A 128 11.67 4.84 -2.37
N GLY A 129 10.43 5.29 -2.46
CA GLY A 129 9.43 4.67 -3.31
C GLY A 129 9.67 4.94 -4.79
N ARG A 130 9.09 4.09 -5.66
CA ARG A 130 9.20 4.19 -7.11
C ARG A 130 8.16 5.13 -7.71
N ASP A 131 6.95 5.11 -7.15
CA ASP A 131 5.81 5.86 -7.66
C ASP A 131 5.50 7.03 -6.73
N GLU A 132 5.24 8.20 -7.29
CA GLU A 132 4.73 9.33 -6.51
C GLU A 132 3.29 9.08 -6.09
N VAL A 133 2.94 9.57 -4.89
CA VAL A 133 1.59 9.46 -4.34
C VAL A 133 1.18 10.78 -3.67
N ASP A 134 -0.05 11.20 -3.91
CA ASP A 134 -0.66 12.32 -3.22
C ASP A 134 -1.24 11.87 -1.88
N LEU A 135 -0.77 12.48 -0.79
CA LEU A 135 -1.23 12.19 0.57
C LEU A 135 -2.06 13.35 1.16
N GLY A 136 -2.52 14.23 0.30
CA GLY A 136 -3.33 15.39 0.68
C GLY A 136 -2.50 16.57 1.17
N THR A 137 -1.85 16.45 2.32
CA THR A 137 -1.03 17.54 2.92
C THR A 137 0.39 17.59 2.36
N VAL A 138 0.93 16.44 1.94
CA VAL A 138 2.26 16.32 1.35
C VAL A 138 2.25 15.34 0.19
N ARG A 139 3.25 15.43 -0.69
CA ARG A 139 3.55 14.36 -1.65
C ARG A 139 4.50 13.37 -1.01
N GLY A 140 4.23 12.10 -1.25
CA GLY A 140 5.07 11.00 -0.83
C GLY A 140 5.46 10.12 -2.00
N THR A 141 6.11 9.01 -1.69
CA THR A 141 6.38 7.95 -2.65
C THR A 141 5.92 6.61 -2.10
N ARG A 142 5.66 5.66 -2.98
CA ARG A 142 5.30 4.29 -2.61
C ARG A 142 6.09 3.27 -3.41
N THR A 143 6.20 2.08 -2.85
CA THR A 143 6.78 0.92 -3.54
C THR A 143 5.99 -0.34 -3.17
N MET A 144 5.80 -1.21 -4.16
CA MET A 144 5.19 -2.52 -3.99
C MET A 144 6.26 -3.60 -4.12
N HIS A 145 6.34 -4.50 -3.17
CA HIS A 145 7.17 -5.69 -3.22
C HIS A 145 6.34 -6.92 -2.88
N ALA A 146 6.10 -7.77 -3.87
CA ALA A 146 5.30 -8.98 -3.73
C ALA A 146 3.94 -8.70 -3.06
N ASN A 147 3.82 -8.96 -1.77
CA ASN A 147 2.63 -8.80 -0.94
C ASN A 147 2.75 -7.68 0.09
N ASP A 148 3.70 -6.79 -0.08
CA ASP A 148 3.97 -5.64 0.80
C ASP A 148 3.91 -4.35 0.01
N CYS A 149 3.18 -3.35 0.51
CA CYS A 149 3.24 -2.00 -0.03
C CYS A 149 3.67 -1.02 1.05
N THR A 150 4.69 -0.24 0.74
CA THR A 150 5.25 0.78 1.62
C THR A 150 5.04 2.16 1.03
N VAL A 151 4.55 3.08 1.86
CA VAL A 151 4.43 4.51 1.60
C VAL A 151 5.44 5.28 2.44
N PHE A 152 6.11 6.24 1.81
CA PHE A 152 7.07 7.14 2.45
C PHE A 152 6.61 8.58 2.28
N ALA A 153 6.67 9.37 3.35
CA ALA A 153 6.33 10.79 3.32
C ALA A 153 7.32 11.61 4.14
N GLY A 154 7.81 12.71 3.57
CA GLY A 154 8.62 13.67 4.30
C GLY A 154 7.76 14.48 5.26
N VAL A 155 8.20 14.55 6.53
CA VAL A 155 7.60 15.37 7.59
C VAL A 155 8.69 16.15 8.29
N ALA A 156 8.35 17.06 9.21
CA ALA A 156 9.33 17.90 9.90
C ALA A 156 10.40 17.07 10.64
N GLY A 157 11.61 17.01 10.06
CA GLY A 157 12.79 16.36 10.63
C GLY A 157 12.80 14.82 10.57
N ALA A 158 11.85 14.21 9.83
CA ALA A 158 11.77 12.75 9.70
C ALA A 158 11.15 12.32 8.37
N THR A 159 11.18 11.02 8.12
CA THR A 159 10.38 10.36 7.09
C THR A 159 9.36 9.43 7.77
N LEU A 160 8.07 9.66 7.51
CA LEU A 160 7.02 8.71 7.86
C LEU A 160 7.14 7.49 6.96
N HIS A 161 7.09 6.31 7.55
CA HIS A 161 7.09 5.01 6.89
C HIS A 161 5.82 4.27 7.28
N VAL A 162 5.00 3.90 6.29
CA VAL A 162 3.81 3.08 6.49
C VAL A 162 3.88 1.89 5.55
N ALA A 163 3.94 0.68 6.11
CA ALA A 163 3.95 -0.55 5.32
C ALA A 163 2.74 -1.42 5.66
N VAL A 164 2.10 -1.96 4.64
CA VAL A 164 1.00 -2.91 4.77
C VAL A 164 1.38 -4.20 4.07
N THR A 165 1.49 -5.28 4.85
CA THR A 165 1.74 -6.63 4.35
C THR A 165 0.43 -7.42 4.37
N ALA A 166 0.12 -8.12 3.28
CA ALA A 166 -1.02 -9.03 3.21
C ALA A 166 -0.60 -10.39 2.68
N SER A 167 -1.36 -11.45 3.02
CA SER A 167 -1.10 -12.80 2.52
C SER A 167 -1.49 -12.97 1.06
N ASP A 168 -2.43 -12.15 0.59
CA ASP A 168 -2.98 -12.25 -0.75
C ASP A 168 -2.36 -11.19 -1.67
N VAL A 169 -1.91 -11.60 -2.83
CA VAL A 169 -1.42 -10.68 -3.86
C VAL A 169 -2.60 -9.94 -4.46
N GLY A 170 -2.81 -8.69 -4.04
CA GLY A 170 -3.90 -7.85 -4.51
C GLY A 170 -3.52 -6.37 -4.49
N ALA A 171 -4.23 -5.57 -5.30
CA ALA A 171 -3.98 -4.14 -5.45
C ALA A 171 -4.25 -3.28 -4.19
N ASP A 172 -4.81 -3.90 -3.18
CA ASP A 172 -5.43 -3.26 -2.02
C ASP A 172 -4.41 -2.78 -0.94
N GLN A 173 -3.20 -3.39 -0.88
CA GLN A 173 -2.20 -3.01 0.13
C GLN A 173 -1.71 -1.58 -0.01
N CYS A 174 -1.53 -1.10 -1.24
CA CYS A 174 -1.05 0.25 -1.48
C CYS A 174 -2.12 1.30 -1.16
N GLU A 175 -3.37 1.03 -1.44
CA GLU A 175 -4.49 1.90 -1.08
C GLU A 175 -4.60 2.01 0.45
N LYS A 176 -4.56 0.88 1.15
CA LYS A 176 -4.56 0.85 2.62
C LYS A 176 -3.36 1.59 3.22
N ALA A 177 -2.16 1.35 2.70
CA ALA A 177 -0.96 2.05 3.16
C ALA A 177 -1.07 3.57 2.96
N GLN A 178 -1.65 4.01 1.83
CA GLN A 178 -1.89 5.41 1.54
C GLN A 178 -2.93 6.03 2.50
N HIS A 179 -4.06 5.37 2.75
CA HIS A 179 -5.08 5.85 3.68
C HIS A 179 -4.54 5.95 5.12
N ILE A 180 -3.77 4.94 5.56
CA ILE A 180 -3.13 4.98 6.87
C ILE A 180 -2.11 6.13 6.95
N ALA A 181 -1.31 6.34 5.89
CA ALA A 181 -0.35 7.44 5.85
C ALA A 181 -1.06 8.80 5.94
N GLN A 182 -2.15 9.01 5.19
CA GLN A 182 -2.96 10.23 5.27
C GLN A 182 -3.54 10.45 6.68
N TYR A 183 -4.03 9.39 7.32
CA TYR A 183 -4.56 9.42 8.67
C TYR A 183 -3.49 9.82 9.70
N VAL A 184 -2.29 9.25 9.60
CA VAL A 184 -1.15 9.57 10.48
C VAL A 184 -0.65 11.00 10.23
N LEU A 185 -0.56 11.43 8.96
CA LEU A 185 -0.11 12.77 8.59
C LEU A 185 -0.98 13.88 9.21
N ALA A 186 -2.26 13.62 9.42
CA ALA A 186 -3.14 14.58 10.11
C ALA A 186 -2.72 14.84 11.56
N ALA A 187 -1.99 13.90 12.20
CA ALA A 187 -1.58 13.98 13.60
C ALA A 187 -0.12 14.38 13.81
N VAL A 188 0.65 14.57 12.73
CA VAL A 188 2.06 14.97 12.80
C VAL A 188 2.32 16.33 12.15
N VAL A 189 3.42 16.95 12.53
CA VAL A 189 3.88 18.19 11.91
C VAL A 189 4.54 17.86 10.57
N VAL A 190 4.05 18.45 9.49
CA VAL A 190 4.57 18.29 8.12
C VAL A 190 5.46 19.48 7.74
#